data_21ea0190b79617cd9c42eb707281a02f
#
_entry.id   21ea0190b79617cd9c42eb707281a02f
#
_cell.length_a   1.000
_cell.length_b   1.000
_cell.length_c   1.000
_cell.angle_alpha   90.00
_cell.angle_beta   90.00
_cell.angle_gamma   90.00
#
_symmetry.space_group_name_H-M   'P 1'
#
loop_
_entity.id
_entity.type
_entity.pdbx_description
1 polymer ?
#
loop_
_entity_poly.entity_id
_entity_poly.type
_entity_poly.pdbx_seq_one_letter_code
_entity_poly.pdbx_strand_id
1 'polypeptide(L)'
;MLRLTISVKNLKEIADLLNTVVTEAKFKIDQTGISVKVVDPAHVAMVSIDVPKEAFVEYQIDGEEEISIDVERMKSVIRLANSGDQVTLTKEKEKLKFEINNISKSIALLDNNTVMTPRVPVISSDNYVVVSKSEFERGLRAAEDVSDSIRLTLGPDEFKARSSSDSEESEMILTKDMLKELKCSAPIRSSYPLEYLLKLVKSLTSSDEIKLSFKDDYPLNIEFSFGQSKGGAENQAKGSFLLAPRMEQ
;
A
#
# COMPACT_ATOMS: atom_id res chain seq x y z
N MET A 1 -26.35 -2.35 10.67
CA MET A 1 -26.14 -3.43 9.67
C MET A 1 -24.93 -3.05 8.84
N LEU A 2 -24.03 -3.98 8.57
CA LEU A 2 -22.90 -3.76 7.66
C LEU A 2 -22.94 -4.85 6.59
N ARG A 3 -23.10 -4.44 5.32
CA ARG A 3 -23.08 -5.32 4.15
C ARG A 3 -22.35 -4.62 3.01
N LEU A 4 -21.24 -5.20 2.58
CA LEU A 4 -20.34 -4.63 1.58
C LEU A 4 -20.01 -5.69 0.54
N THR A 5 -20.15 -5.37 -0.75
CA THR A 5 -19.74 -6.26 -1.85
C THR A 5 -18.65 -5.61 -2.66
N ILE A 6 -17.53 -6.30 -2.78
CA ILE A 6 -16.32 -5.81 -3.49
C ILE A 6 -15.75 -6.91 -4.39
N SER A 7 -15.01 -6.53 -5.44
CA SER A 7 -14.29 -7.52 -6.24
C SER A 7 -13.22 -8.21 -5.41
N VAL A 8 -13.06 -9.51 -5.62
CA VAL A 8 -11.99 -10.29 -4.96
C VAL A 8 -10.62 -9.71 -5.25
N LYS A 9 -10.40 -9.20 -6.46
CA LYS A 9 -9.15 -8.57 -6.86
C LYS A 9 -8.80 -7.36 -5.99
N ASN A 10 -9.77 -6.44 -5.77
CA ASN A 10 -9.55 -5.26 -4.92
C ASN A 10 -9.31 -5.66 -3.46
N LEU A 11 -10.13 -6.57 -2.92
CA LEU A 11 -9.97 -7.02 -1.53
C LEU A 11 -8.63 -7.74 -1.30
N LYS A 12 -8.18 -8.53 -2.29
CA LYS A 12 -6.87 -9.18 -2.25
C LYS A 12 -5.73 -8.15 -2.22
N GLU A 13 -5.79 -7.14 -3.07
CA GLU A 13 -4.76 -6.09 -3.12
C GLU A 13 -4.69 -5.30 -1.81
N ILE A 14 -5.85 -4.97 -1.20
CA ILE A 14 -5.91 -4.35 0.14
C ILE A 14 -5.24 -5.26 1.18
N ALA A 15 -5.59 -6.55 1.20
CA ALA A 15 -5.01 -7.49 2.15
C ALA A 15 -3.50 -7.68 1.96
N ASP A 16 -3.03 -7.75 0.71
CA ASP A 16 -1.61 -7.89 0.40
C ASP A 16 -0.82 -6.63 0.80
N LEU A 17 -1.36 -5.43 0.55
CA LEU A 17 -0.77 -4.16 0.99
C LEU A 17 -0.63 -4.08 2.51
N LEU A 18 -1.68 -4.41 3.26
CA LEU A 18 -1.63 -4.40 4.73
C LEU A 18 -0.62 -5.43 5.26
N ASN A 19 -0.58 -6.60 4.63
CA ASN A 19 0.33 -7.68 5.03
C ASN A 19 1.81 -7.39 4.73
N THR A 20 2.14 -6.29 4.05
CA THR A 20 3.53 -5.83 3.90
C THR A 20 4.12 -5.38 5.24
N VAL A 21 3.28 -4.95 6.19
CA VAL A 21 3.72 -4.34 7.46
C VAL A 21 3.09 -4.97 8.70
N VAL A 22 1.87 -5.55 8.61
CA VAL A 22 1.16 -6.08 9.79
C VAL A 22 0.45 -7.40 9.52
N THR A 23 0.09 -8.11 10.59
CA THR A 23 -0.79 -9.29 10.57
C THR A 23 -2.21 -9.00 11.06
N GLU A 24 -2.43 -7.85 11.72
CA GLU A 24 -3.72 -7.44 12.25
C GLU A 24 -4.02 -6.00 11.85
N ALA A 25 -5.26 -5.69 11.48
CA ALA A 25 -5.64 -4.34 11.06
C ALA A 25 -7.03 -3.96 11.57
N LYS A 26 -7.17 -2.68 11.94
CA LYS A 26 -8.45 -2.05 12.28
C LYS A 26 -8.94 -1.21 11.10
N PHE A 27 -10.11 -1.53 10.60
CA PHE A 27 -10.80 -0.82 9.54
C PHE A 27 -11.84 0.11 10.15
N LYS A 28 -11.81 1.36 9.74
CA LYS A 28 -12.87 2.33 9.99
C LYS A 28 -13.78 2.38 8.75
N ILE A 29 -15.08 2.23 8.97
CA ILE A 29 -16.10 2.15 7.93
C ILE A 29 -17.13 3.24 8.19
N ASP A 30 -17.32 4.15 7.26
CA ASP A 30 -18.26 5.26 7.37
C ASP A 30 -19.00 5.52 6.04
N GLN A 31 -19.83 6.55 5.97
CA GLN A 31 -20.64 6.89 4.79
C GLN A 31 -19.82 7.25 3.54
N THR A 32 -18.52 7.49 3.69
CA THR A 32 -17.60 7.83 2.60
C THR A 32 -16.87 6.63 2.04
N GLY A 33 -16.72 5.57 2.84
CA GLY A 33 -16.01 4.36 2.46
C GLY A 33 -15.29 3.67 3.63
N ILE A 34 -14.19 3.00 3.32
CA ILE A 34 -13.35 2.30 4.30
C ILE A 34 -11.98 2.98 4.36
N SER A 35 -11.50 3.23 5.58
CA SER A 35 -10.13 3.65 5.81
C SER A 35 -9.41 2.69 6.76
N VAL A 36 -8.12 2.48 6.52
CA VAL A 36 -7.26 1.67 7.38
C VAL A 36 -5.85 2.26 7.42
N LYS A 37 -5.26 2.30 8.61
CA LYS A 37 -3.91 2.81 8.85
C LYS A 37 -3.18 1.84 9.75
N VAL A 38 -2.01 1.42 9.33
CA VAL A 38 -1.19 0.43 10.03
C VAL A 38 0.27 0.85 10.04
N VAL A 39 0.98 0.44 11.07
CA VAL A 39 2.43 0.65 11.22
C VAL A 39 3.06 -0.68 11.65
N ASP A 40 4.22 -1.00 11.12
CA ASP A 40 4.94 -2.21 11.51
C ASP A 40 5.45 -2.12 12.96
N PRO A 41 5.70 -3.26 13.63
CA PRO A 41 6.14 -3.27 15.03
C PRO A 41 7.44 -2.51 15.28
N ALA A 42 8.32 -2.39 14.29
CA ALA A 42 9.57 -1.63 14.40
C ALA A 42 9.40 -0.12 14.14
N HIS A 43 8.20 0.32 13.78
CA HIS A 43 7.89 1.71 13.42
C HIS A 43 8.73 2.25 12.24
N VAL A 44 9.14 1.37 11.34
CA VAL A 44 9.94 1.70 10.13
C VAL A 44 9.03 1.99 8.95
N ALA A 45 7.93 1.27 8.82
CA ALA A 45 7.00 1.39 7.69
C ALA A 45 5.56 1.59 8.15
N MET A 46 4.81 2.42 7.40
CA MET A 46 3.40 2.67 7.65
C MET A 46 2.63 2.61 6.33
N VAL A 47 1.46 1.99 6.36
CA VAL A 47 0.51 1.96 5.24
C VAL A 47 -0.78 2.67 5.64
N SER A 48 -1.27 3.53 4.77
CA SER A 48 -2.60 4.14 4.87
C SER A 48 -3.36 3.85 3.59
N ILE A 49 -4.60 3.38 3.70
CA ILE A 49 -5.47 3.05 2.56
C ILE A 49 -6.82 3.67 2.78
N ASP A 50 -7.34 4.35 1.76
CA ASP A 50 -8.69 4.88 1.69
C ASP A 50 -9.39 4.28 0.48
N VAL A 51 -10.50 3.56 0.72
CA VAL A 51 -11.31 2.90 -0.30
C VAL A 51 -12.66 3.60 -0.34
N PRO A 52 -12.96 4.42 -1.36
CA PRO A 52 -14.22 5.12 -1.45
C PRO A 52 -15.37 4.12 -1.65
N LYS A 53 -16.57 4.47 -1.19
CA LYS A 53 -17.75 3.59 -1.32
C LYS A 53 -18.06 3.23 -2.78
N GLU A 54 -17.69 4.08 -3.72
CA GLU A 54 -17.84 3.88 -5.17
C GLU A 54 -16.97 2.73 -5.73
N ALA A 55 -15.96 2.29 -4.98
CA ALA A 55 -15.15 1.12 -5.31
C ALA A 55 -15.87 -0.22 -5.01
N PHE A 56 -17.01 -0.15 -4.30
CA PHE A 56 -17.84 -1.30 -3.96
C PHE A 56 -18.99 -1.47 -4.95
N VAL A 57 -19.40 -2.71 -5.14
CA VAL A 57 -20.60 -3.05 -5.93
C VAL A 57 -21.85 -2.75 -5.11
N GLU A 58 -21.80 -3.02 -3.80
CA GLU A 58 -22.82 -2.73 -2.81
C GLU A 58 -22.16 -2.18 -1.54
N TYR A 59 -22.70 -1.10 -0.99
CA TYR A 59 -22.19 -0.46 0.22
C TYR A 59 -23.37 -0.05 1.11
N GLN A 60 -23.67 -0.86 2.12
CA GLN A 60 -24.79 -0.63 3.04
C GLN A 60 -24.28 -0.65 4.48
N ILE A 61 -24.45 0.46 5.17
CA ILE A 61 -24.13 0.62 6.59
C ILE A 61 -25.19 1.47 7.29
N ASP A 62 -25.52 1.13 8.53
CA ASP A 62 -26.46 1.92 9.35
C ASP A 62 -25.79 3.06 10.12
N GLY A 63 -24.47 3.02 10.26
CA GLY A 63 -23.68 4.02 11.00
C GLY A 63 -22.19 3.75 10.84
N GLU A 64 -21.37 4.52 11.55
CA GLU A 64 -19.93 4.28 11.58
C GLU A 64 -19.62 2.99 12.34
N GLU A 65 -18.69 2.20 11.80
CA GLU A 65 -18.25 0.93 12.37
C GLU A 65 -16.72 0.87 12.42
N GLU A 66 -16.21 0.24 13.44
CA GLU A 66 -14.80 -0.18 13.50
C GLU A 66 -14.75 -1.70 13.61
N ILE A 67 -13.95 -2.33 12.77
CA ILE A 67 -13.72 -3.77 12.82
C ILE A 67 -12.23 -4.06 12.79
N SER A 68 -11.78 -4.90 13.71
CA SER A 68 -10.40 -5.38 13.76
C SER A 68 -10.34 -6.83 13.31
N ILE A 69 -9.38 -7.15 12.43
CA ILE A 69 -9.33 -8.44 11.75
C ILE A 69 -7.89 -8.94 11.63
N ASP A 70 -7.73 -10.25 11.71
CA ASP A 70 -6.51 -10.96 11.33
C ASP A 70 -6.41 -11.01 9.80
N VAL A 71 -5.43 -10.30 9.25
CA VAL A 71 -5.22 -10.13 7.81
C VAL A 71 -4.88 -11.47 7.13
N GLU A 72 -4.13 -12.35 7.80
CA GLU A 72 -3.80 -13.67 7.25
C GLU A 72 -5.04 -14.57 7.16
N ARG A 73 -5.93 -14.52 8.15
CA ARG A 73 -7.21 -15.22 8.08
C ARG A 73 -8.09 -14.67 6.96
N MET A 74 -8.14 -13.34 6.80
CA MET A 74 -8.84 -12.72 5.67
C MET A 74 -8.26 -13.22 4.34
N LYS A 75 -6.93 -13.21 4.16
CA LYS A 75 -6.26 -13.74 2.97
C LYS A 75 -6.59 -15.21 2.72
N SER A 76 -6.68 -16.02 3.77
CA SER A 76 -7.03 -17.45 3.65
C SER A 76 -8.45 -17.66 3.08
N VAL A 77 -9.37 -16.73 3.37
CA VAL A 77 -10.72 -16.77 2.78
C VAL A 77 -10.70 -16.32 1.33
N ILE A 78 -10.00 -15.21 1.04
CA ILE A 78 -9.88 -14.66 -0.32
C ILE A 78 -9.28 -15.68 -1.31
N ARG A 79 -8.36 -16.53 -0.86
CA ARG A 79 -7.78 -17.62 -1.68
C ARG A 79 -8.78 -18.67 -2.16
N LEU A 80 -9.99 -18.72 -1.59
CA LEU A 80 -11.07 -19.63 -2.04
C LEU A 80 -11.77 -19.10 -3.29
N ALA A 81 -11.55 -17.86 -3.66
CA ALA A 81 -12.21 -17.19 -4.77
C ALA A 81 -11.34 -17.19 -6.03
N ASN A 82 -11.99 -17.09 -7.19
CA ASN A 82 -11.34 -16.83 -8.47
C ASN A 82 -11.18 -15.32 -8.70
N SER A 83 -10.29 -14.93 -9.60
CA SER A 83 -9.96 -13.52 -9.84
C SER A 83 -11.14 -12.65 -10.33
N GLY A 84 -12.16 -13.26 -10.94
CA GLY A 84 -13.36 -12.56 -11.43
C GLY A 84 -14.52 -12.53 -10.43
N ASP A 85 -14.39 -13.18 -9.27
CA ASP A 85 -15.45 -13.28 -8.30
C ASP A 85 -15.64 -11.96 -7.52
N GLN A 86 -16.80 -11.84 -6.90
CA GLN A 86 -17.11 -10.83 -5.90
C GLN A 86 -17.20 -11.50 -4.53
N VAL A 87 -16.89 -10.75 -3.49
CA VAL A 87 -17.09 -11.18 -2.11
C VAL A 87 -18.01 -10.20 -1.40
N THR A 88 -19.01 -10.74 -0.72
CA THR A 88 -19.89 -9.98 0.16
C THR A 88 -19.44 -10.18 1.60
N LEU A 89 -19.20 -9.06 2.28
CA LEU A 89 -18.80 -8.99 3.69
C LEU A 89 -20.03 -8.57 4.52
N THR A 90 -20.36 -9.34 5.54
CA THR A 90 -21.45 -9.02 6.46
C THR A 90 -20.96 -9.18 7.90
N LYS A 91 -21.15 -8.14 8.73
CA LYS A 91 -20.84 -8.24 10.17
C LYS A 91 -22.00 -8.91 10.89
N GLU A 92 -21.70 -10.01 11.56
CA GLU A 92 -22.64 -10.80 12.39
C GLU A 92 -22.09 -10.90 13.82
N LYS A 93 -22.49 -9.98 14.71
CA LYS A 93 -21.97 -9.88 16.09
C LYS A 93 -20.43 -9.75 16.06
N GLU A 94 -19.73 -10.73 16.65
CA GLU A 94 -18.26 -10.78 16.78
C GLU A 94 -17.61 -11.54 15.62
N LYS A 95 -18.28 -11.66 14.46
CA LYS A 95 -17.75 -12.33 13.27
C LYS A 95 -17.93 -11.48 12.03
N LEU A 96 -16.98 -11.59 11.10
CA LEU A 96 -17.13 -11.13 9.73
C LEU A 96 -17.36 -12.34 8.84
N LYS A 97 -18.53 -12.37 8.21
CA LYS A 97 -18.94 -13.38 7.24
C LYS A 97 -18.52 -12.95 5.85
N PHE A 98 -17.94 -13.86 5.11
CA PHE A 98 -17.56 -13.74 3.71
C PHE A 98 -18.43 -14.68 2.89
N GLU A 99 -19.09 -14.16 1.88
CA GLU A 99 -19.90 -14.93 0.93
C GLU A 99 -19.29 -14.78 -0.46
N ILE A 100 -18.83 -15.89 -1.04
CA ILE A 100 -18.19 -15.99 -2.34
C ILE A 100 -18.90 -17.07 -3.14
N ASN A 101 -19.73 -16.69 -4.12
CA ASN A 101 -20.58 -17.62 -4.87
C ASN A 101 -21.42 -18.52 -3.92
N ASN A 102 -21.11 -19.81 -3.90
CA ASN A 102 -21.77 -20.82 -3.05
C ASN A 102 -20.99 -21.15 -1.76
N ILE A 103 -19.92 -20.42 -1.47
CA ILE A 103 -19.09 -20.59 -0.27
C ILE A 103 -19.42 -19.49 0.73
N SER A 104 -19.66 -19.88 1.98
CA SER A 104 -19.78 -18.96 3.10
C SER A 104 -18.77 -19.33 4.18
N LYS A 105 -17.97 -18.37 4.62
CA LYS A 105 -16.98 -18.56 5.69
C LYS A 105 -17.00 -17.35 6.62
N SER A 106 -17.03 -17.60 7.93
CA SER A 106 -16.96 -16.55 8.94
C SER A 106 -15.66 -16.64 9.71
N ILE A 107 -15.05 -15.48 9.98
CA ILE A 107 -13.88 -15.35 10.87
C ILE A 107 -14.26 -14.50 12.07
N ALA A 108 -13.68 -14.81 13.25
CA ALA A 108 -13.87 -14.00 14.43
C ALA A 108 -13.19 -12.63 14.25
N LEU A 109 -13.85 -11.57 14.68
CA LEU A 109 -13.26 -10.25 14.81
C LEU A 109 -12.34 -10.22 16.04
N LEU A 110 -11.33 -9.37 15.97
CA LEU A 110 -10.45 -9.07 17.10
C LEU A 110 -11.08 -7.96 17.95
N ASP A 111 -10.65 -7.85 19.21
CA ASP A 111 -11.06 -6.73 20.06
C ASP A 111 -10.48 -5.41 19.51
N ASN A 112 -11.35 -4.46 19.23
CA ASN A 112 -10.96 -3.15 18.71
C ASN A 112 -10.02 -2.38 19.66
N ASN A 113 -10.00 -2.71 20.94
CA ASN A 113 -9.12 -2.07 21.93
C ASN A 113 -7.68 -2.61 21.86
N THR A 114 -7.46 -3.78 21.29
CA THR A 114 -6.13 -4.40 21.18
C THR A 114 -5.39 -3.98 19.92
N VAL A 115 -6.12 -3.64 18.84
CA VAL A 115 -5.52 -3.23 17.57
C VAL A 115 -5.44 -1.70 17.50
N MET A 116 -4.22 -1.18 17.54
CA MET A 116 -3.98 0.26 17.54
C MET A 116 -4.06 0.86 16.14
N THR A 117 -4.68 2.03 16.03
CA THR A 117 -4.63 2.85 14.81
C THR A 117 -3.54 3.91 14.97
N PRO A 118 -2.47 3.90 14.16
CA PRO A 118 -1.39 4.86 14.29
C PRO A 118 -1.82 6.27 13.84
N ARG A 119 -1.16 7.28 14.39
CA ARG A 119 -1.25 8.65 13.85
C ARG A 119 -0.30 8.75 12.67
N VAL A 120 -0.83 9.14 11.50
CA VAL A 120 -0.01 9.36 10.31
C VAL A 120 0.67 10.73 10.44
N PRO A 121 2.00 10.81 10.42
CA PRO A 121 2.70 12.07 10.40
C PRO A 121 2.44 12.80 9.08
N VAL A 122 2.31 14.11 9.14
CA VAL A 122 2.25 14.93 7.92
C VAL A 122 3.66 15.08 7.39
N ILE A 123 3.99 14.34 6.35
CA ILE A 123 5.26 14.44 5.65
C ILE A 123 5.04 15.30 4.41
N SER A 124 5.61 16.50 4.41
CA SER A 124 5.56 17.39 3.26
C SER A 124 6.94 17.47 2.60
N SER A 125 6.97 17.23 1.30
CA SER A 125 8.11 17.51 0.46
C SER A 125 7.63 18.16 -0.83
N ASP A 126 8.27 19.26 -1.22
CA ASP A 126 8.04 19.88 -2.52
C ASP A 126 8.76 19.14 -3.65
N ASN A 127 9.69 18.25 -3.29
CA ASN A 127 10.41 17.40 -4.24
C ASN A 127 9.67 16.10 -4.41
N TYR A 128 9.35 15.72 -5.64
CA TYR A 128 8.73 14.46 -5.96
C TYR A 128 9.02 14.02 -7.39
N VAL A 129 8.81 12.75 -7.64
CA VAL A 129 8.85 12.12 -8.95
C VAL A 129 7.69 11.15 -9.11
N VAL A 130 7.07 11.14 -10.29
CA VAL A 130 6.08 10.13 -10.69
C VAL A 130 6.73 9.20 -11.69
N VAL A 131 6.81 7.93 -11.32
CA VAL A 131 7.47 6.88 -12.10
C VAL A 131 6.50 5.77 -12.47
N SER A 132 6.79 5.06 -13.56
CA SER A 132 6.14 3.78 -13.82
C SER A 132 6.45 2.80 -12.70
N LYS A 133 5.40 2.19 -12.12
CA LYS A 133 5.55 1.17 -11.07
C LYS A 133 6.40 -0.01 -11.55
N SER A 134 6.22 -0.44 -12.80
CA SER A 134 6.96 -1.56 -13.37
C SER A 134 8.45 -1.26 -13.55
N GLU A 135 8.81 -0.04 -13.96
CA GLU A 135 10.21 0.38 -14.06
C GLU A 135 10.88 0.45 -12.68
N PHE A 136 10.18 1.05 -11.71
CA PHE A 136 10.68 1.10 -10.34
C PHE A 136 10.87 -0.30 -9.74
N GLU A 137 9.86 -1.20 -9.91
CA GLU A 137 9.97 -2.60 -9.48
C GLU A 137 11.19 -3.30 -10.11
N ARG A 138 11.43 -3.08 -11.40
CA ARG A 138 12.60 -3.66 -12.10
C ARG A 138 13.90 -3.18 -11.51
N GLY A 139 14.02 -1.89 -11.20
CA GLY A 139 15.19 -1.31 -10.54
C GLY A 139 15.43 -1.87 -9.14
N LEU A 140 14.35 -2.03 -8.33
CA LEU A 140 14.44 -2.64 -7.00
C LEU A 140 14.87 -4.11 -7.07
N ARG A 141 14.34 -4.88 -8.03
CA ARG A 141 14.73 -6.29 -8.22
C ARG A 141 16.19 -6.44 -8.64
N ALA A 142 16.71 -5.53 -9.47
CA ALA A 142 18.12 -5.55 -9.85
C ALA A 142 19.06 -5.28 -8.66
N ALA A 143 18.56 -4.70 -7.58
CA ALA A 143 19.29 -4.41 -6.35
C ALA A 143 19.14 -5.52 -5.28
N GLU A 144 18.20 -6.49 -5.46
CA GLU A 144 17.79 -7.45 -4.42
C GLU A 144 18.95 -8.30 -3.89
N ASP A 145 19.86 -8.72 -4.76
CA ASP A 145 21.01 -9.56 -4.38
C ASP A 145 22.27 -8.76 -4.03
N VAL A 146 22.24 -7.42 -4.20
CA VAL A 146 23.42 -6.55 -4.03
C VAL A 146 23.55 -6.08 -2.58
N SER A 147 22.47 -5.56 -1.98
CA SER A 147 22.46 -5.02 -0.61
C SER A 147 21.05 -4.98 -0.05
N ASP A 148 20.92 -4.96 1.28
CA ASP A 148 19.66 -4.77 2.00
C ASP A 148 19.17 -3.29 2.00
N SER A 149 19.95 -2.39 1.38
CA SER A 149 19.69 -0.94 1.30
C SER A 149 19.73 -0.45 -0.13
N ILE A 150 18.88 0.51 -0.44
CA ILE A 150 18.85 1.21 -1.70
C ILE A 150 18.89 2.72 -1.47
N ARG A 151 19.78 3.40 -2.16
CA ARG A 151 19.87 4.86 -2.17
C ARG A 151 19.04 5.41 -3.33
N LEU A 152 18.08 6.27 -3.02
CA LEU A 152 17.32 7.04 -3.98
C LEU A 152 17.92 8.43 -4.09
N THR A 153 18.12 8.89 -5.33
CA THR A 153 18.62 10.25 -5.63
C THR A 153 17.64 10.89 -6.61
N LEU A 154 17.18 12.09 -6.30
CA LEU A 154 16.31 12.87 -7.17
C LEU A 154 17.02 14.17 -7.51
N GLY A 155 17.21 14.42 -8.80
CA GLY A 155 17.77 15.64 -9.34
C GLY A 155 16.80 16.39 -10.25
N PRO A 156 17.18 17.55 -10.80
CA PRO A 156 16.32 18.32 -11.71
C PRO A 156 15.97 17.59 -13.02
N ASP A 157 16.85 16.67 -13.46
CA ASP A 157 16.77 16.04 -14.78
C ASP A 157 16.66 14.51 -14.74
N GLU A 158 16.80 13.90 -13.55
CA GLU A 158 16.83 12.44 -13.42
C GLU A 158 16.44 11.97 -12.02
N PHE A 159 15.99 10.72 -11.96
CA PHE A 159 15.80 9.94 -10.75
C PHE A 159 16.69 8.69 -10.80
N LYS A 160 17.40 8.39 -9.72
CA LYS A 160 18.29 7.23 -9.61
C LYS A 160 17.93 6.38 -8.41
N ALA A 161 18.07 5.06 -8.57
CA ALA A 161 18.03 4.09 -7.49
C ALA A 161 19.29 3.24 -7.57
N ARG A 162 20.16 3.30 -6.55
CA ARG A 162 21.46 2.62 -6.52
C ARG A 162 21.59 1.78 -5.26
N SER A 163 22.13 0.59 -5.44
CA SER A 163 22.53 -0.32 -4.37
C SER A 163 23.98 -0.76 -4.63
N SER A 164 24.78 -0.88 -3.59
CA SER A 164 26.20 -1.29 -3.71
C SER A 164 26.64 -2.12 -2.52
N SER A 165 27.51 -3.07 -2.79
CA SER A 165 28.27 -3.87 -1.83
C SER A 165 29.76 -3.83 -2.18
N ASP A 166 30.58 -4.60 -1.48
CA ASP A 166 32.02 -4.69 -1.76
C ASP A 166 32.32 -5.34 -3.12
N SER A 167 31.42 -6.17 -3.63
CA SER A 167 31.61 -6.97 -4.85
C SER A 167 30.70 -6.60 -6.01
N GLU A 168 29.58 -5.95 -5.75
CA GLU A 168 28.53 -5.73 -6.74
C GLU A 168 27.88 -4.35 -6.60
N GLU A 169 27.38 -3.86 -7.72
CA GLU A 169 26.66 -2.60 -7.79
C GLU A 169 25.49 -2.74 -8.76
N SER A 170 24.37 -2.14 -8.41
CA SER A 170 23.18 -2.01 -9.27
C SER A 170 22.74 -0.55 -9.28
N GLU A 171 22.50 -0.01 -10.46
CA GLU A 171 21.97 1.34 -10.62
C GLU A 171 20.88 1.37 -11.69
N MET A 172 19.75 1.98 -11.34
CA MET A 172 18.69 2.36 -12.28
C MET A 172 18.72 3.88 -12.42
N ILE A 173 18.71 4.36 -13.65
CA ILE A 173 18.62 5.79 -13.99
C ILE A 173 17.39 5.99 -14.87
N LEU A 174 16.49 6.88 -14.43
CA LEU A 174 15.35 7.34 -15.19
C LEU A 174 15.53 8.82 -15.49
N THR A 175 15.78 9.15 -16.75
CA THR A 175 15.90 10.54 -17.22
C THR A 175 14.53 11.20 -17.29
N LYS A 176 14.49 12.51 -17.32
CA LYS A 176 13.24 13.30 -17.27
C LYS A 176 12.21 12.89 -18.33
N ASP A 177 12.65 12.50 -19.52
CA ASP A 177 11.81 12.00 -20.61
C ASP A 177 11.19 10.62 -20.36
N MET A 178 11.76 9.85 -19.43
CA MET A 178 11.23 8.54 -18.97
C MET A 178 10.26 8.68 -17.79
N LEU A 179 10.16 9.86 -17.19
CA LEU A 179 9.36 10.16 -16.02
C LEU A 179 8.03 10.80 -16.43
N LYS A 180 6.96 10.55 -15.66
CA LYS A 180 5.68 11.21 -15.86
C LYS A 180 5.68 12.64 -15.35
N GLU A 181 6.22 12.82 -14.15
CA GLU A 181 6.39 14.11 -13.50
C GLU A 181 7.69 14.13 -12.73
N LEU A 182 8.35 15.27 -12.71
CA LEU A 182 9.56 15.50 -11.93
C LEU A 182 9.55 16.94 -11.39
N LYS A 183 9.61 17.06 -10.08
CA LYS A 183 9.76 18.35 -9.40
C LYS A 183 10.90 18.24 -8.38
N CYS A 184 12.03 18.80 -8.72
CA CYS A 184 13.21 18.90 -7.88
C CYS A 184 14.09 20.07 -8.35
N SER A 185 14.46 20.97 -7.46
CA SER A 185 15.27 22.14 -7.80
C SER A 185 16.77 21.93 -7.56
N ALA A 186 17.13 21.04 -6.65
CA ALA A 186 18.49 20.68 -6.31
C ALA A 186 18.58 19.20 -5.97
N PRO A 187 19.67 18.50 -6.28
CA PRO A 187 19.81 17.09 -5.98
C PRO A 187 19.62 16.78 -4.50
N ILE A 188 18.79 15.80 -4.20
CA ILE A 188 18.54 15.25 -2.87
C ILE A 188 18.76 13.74 -2.89
N ARG A 189 19.11 13.16 -1.74
CA ARG A 189 19.37 11.72 -1.62
C ARG A 189 18.95 11.20 -0.25
N SER A 190 18.50 9.94 -0.23
CA SER A 190 18.24 9.24 1.02
C SER A 190 18.29 7.73 0.78
N SER A 191 18.71 6.98 1.80
CA SER A 191 18.81 5.51 1.72
C SER A 191 17.66 4.85 2.49
N TYR A 192 17.15 3.73 1.96
CA TYR A 192 15.98 3.04 2.51
C TYR A 192 16.21 1.53 2.56
N PRO A 193 15.56 0.82 3.51
CA PRO A 193 15.60 -0.64 3.53
C PRO A 193 14.84 -1.21 2.31
N LEU A 194 15.57 -1.96 1.47
CA LEU A 194 15.08 -2.46 0.18
C LEU A 194 13.93 -3.44 0.31
N GLU A 195 13.95 -4.29 1.34
CA GLU A 195 12.91 -5.31 1.56
C GLU A 195 11.50 -4.73 1.63
N TYR A 196 11.31 -3.59 2.33
CA TYR A 196 10.01 -2.94 2.44
C TYR A 196 9.50 -2.43 1.09
N LEU A 197 10.37 -1.85 0.28
CA LEU A 197 10.03 -1.36 -1.06
C LEU A 197 9.64 -2.52 -1.99
N LEU A 198 10.38 -3.62 -1.97
CA LEU A 198 10.07 -4.82 -2.74
C LEU A 198 8.72 -5.41 -2.35
N LYS A 199 8.43 -5.52 -1.05
CA LYS A 199 7.13 -6.00 -0.57
C LYS A 199 5.98 -5.10 -1.05
N LEU A 200 6.15 -3.78 -0.95
CA LEU A 200 5.15 -2.82 -1.41
C LEU A 200 4.87 -2.97 -2.91
N VAL A 201 5.89 -2.86 -3.77
CA VAL A 201 5.67 -2.90 -5.22
C VAL A 201 5.11 -4.23 -5.72
N LYS A 202 5.45 -5.35 -5.06
CA LYS A 202 4.85 -6.67 -5.35
C LYS A 202 3.36 -6.72 -4.98
N SER A 203 2.93 -5.97 -3.97
CA SER A 203 1.54 -5.92 -3.53
C SER A 203 0.66 -5.01 -4.39
N LEU A 204 1.25 -4.00 -5.05
CA LEU A 204 0.58 -3.10 -5.99
C LEU A 204 0.39 -3.78 -7.35
N THR A 205 -0.72 -4.51 -7.51
CA THR A 205 -0.96 -5.30 -8.73
C THR A 205 -1.73 -4.55 -9.81
N SER A 206 -2.47 -3.50 -9.45
CA SER A 206 -3.32 -2.71 -10.36
C SER A 206 -2.89 -1.26 -10.52
N SER A 207 -1.80 -0.85 -9.90
CA SER A 207 -1.23 0.49 -10.03
C SER A 207 -0.20 0.54 -11.15
N ASP A 208 -0.36 1.47 -12.07
CA ASP A 208 0.58 1.67 -13.19
C ASP A 208 1.70 2.66 -12.83
N GLU A 209 1.38 3.63 -11.99
CA GLU A 209 2.24 4.74 -11.61
C GLU A 209 2.26 4.92 -10.09
N ILE A 210 3.40 5.36 -9.57
CA ILE A 210 3.58 5.72 -8.17
C ILE A 210 4.28 7.07 -8.08
N LYS A 211 3.92 7.85 -7.05
CA LYS A 211 4.56 9.11 -6.74
C LYS A 211 5.44 8.97 -5.51
N LEU A 212 6.72 9.23 -5.66
CA LEU A 212 7.71 9.22 -4.60
C LEU A 212 8.04 10.65 -4.18
N SER A 213 7.99 10.93 -2.87
CA SER A 213 8.32 12.24 -2.30
C SER A 213 9.25 12.05 -1.12
N PHE A 214 10.41 12.73 -1.12
CA PHE A 214 11.39 12.66 -0.02
C PHE A 214 12.28 13.90 0.03
N LYS A 215 13.16 13.97 1.02
CA LYS A 215 14.24 14.95 1.21
C LYS A 215 15.51 14.20 1.61
N ASP A 216 16.60 14.92 1.78
CA ASP A 216 17.84 14.33 2.31
C ASP A 216 17.60 13.71 3.69
N ASP A 217 17.99 12.44 3.85
CA ASP A 217 17.90 11.66 5.08
C ASP A 217 16.52 11.73 5.78
N TYR A 218 15.45 11.74 4.98
CA TYR A 218 14.08 11.95 5.44
C TYR A 218 13.17 10.78 5.01
N PRO A 219 12.05 10.53 5.72
CA PRO A 219 11.10 9.49 5.33
C PRO A 219 10.61 9.65 3.89
N LEU A 220 10.57 8.53 3.18
CA LEU A 220 9.98 8.40 1.86
C LEU A 220 8.46 8.27 1.98
N ASN A 221 7.73 9.09 1.24
CA ASN A 221 6.31 8.91 1.04
C ASN A 221 6.07 8.43 -0.39
N ILE A 222 5.39 7.29 -0.53
CA ILE A 222 4.95 6.74 -1.81
C ILE A 222 3.44 6.81 -1.86
N GLU A 223 2.88 7.60 -2.78
CA GLU A 223 1.45 7.70 -3.03
C GLU A 223 1.09 6.88 -4.27
N PHE A 224 -0.03 6.18 -4.22
CA PHE A 224 -0.51 5.33 -5.30
C PHE A 224 -2.03 5.24 -5.32
N SER A 225 -2.59 4.94 -6.49
CA SER A 225 -4.00 4.56 -6.65
C SER A 225 -4.06 3.13 -7.14
N PHE A 226 -5.04 2.36 -6.71
CA PHE A 226 -5.15 0.95 -7.04
C PHE A 226 -6.60 0.49 -7.10
N GLY A 227 -6.80 -0.73 -7.60
CA GLY A 227 -8.12 -1.32 -7.74
C GLY A 227 -8.87 -0.84 -8.97
N GLN A 228 -9.96 -1.52 -9.27
CA GLN A 228 -10.90 -1.16 -10.34
C GLN A 228 -12.13 -0.52 -9.73
N SER A 229 -12.53 0.65 -10.26
CA SER A 229 -13.77 1.31 -9.87
C SER A 229 -14.69 1.51 -11.08
N LYS A 230 -16.00 1.48 -10.81
CA LYS A 230 -17.00 1.90 -11.79
C LYS A 230 -17.01 3.42 -11.78
N GLY A 231 -16.56 4.05 -12.87
CA GLY A 231 -16.64 5.51 -13.01
C GLY A 231 -15.32 6.27 -13.16
N GLY A 232 -14.19 5.56 -13.29
CA GLY A 232 -12.91 6.17 -13.61
C GLY A 232 -11.93 6.29 -12.41
N ALA A 233 -10.80 6.94 -12.67
CA ALA A 233 -9.69 7.02 -11.72
C ALA A 233 -10.03 7.76 -10.40
N GLU A 234 -11.02 8.63 -10.40
CA GLU A 234 -11.43 9.37 -9.20
C GLU A 234 -12.03 8.49 -8.09
N ASN A 235 -12.59 7.33 -8.49
CA ASN A 235 -13.25 6.38 -7.60
C ASN A 235 -12.36 5.19 -7.24
N GLN A 236 -11.08 5.22 -7.58
CA GLN A 236 -10.12 4.19 -7.18
C GLN A 236 -9.74 4.34 -5.71
N ALA A 237 -9.35 3.23 -5.11
CA ALA A 237 -8.72 3.26 -3.80
C ALA A 237 -7.39 4.01 -3.88
N LYS A 238 -7.09 4.78 -2.84
CA LYS A 238 -5.84 5.52 -2.70
C LYS A 238 -5.05 4.96 -1.53
N GLY A 239 -3.75 4.94 -1.67
CA GLY A 239 -2.86 4.52 -0.61
C GLY A 239 -1.64 5.42 -0.50
N SER A 240 -1.07 5.43 0.69
CA SER A 240 0.25 5.97 0.95
C SER A 240 1.07 4.99 1.77
N PHE A 241 2.35 4.93 1.45
CA PHE A 241 3.35 4.15 2.16
C PHE A 241 4.45 5.07 2.63
N LEU A 242 4.65 5.13 3.94
CA LEU A 242 5.74 5.88 4.56
C LEU A 242 6.83 4.90 4.98
N LEU A 243 8.08 5.23 4.65
CA LEU A 243 9.24 4.42 4.99
C LEU A 243 10.32 5.29 5.62
N ALA A 244 10.76 4.92 6.82
CA ALA A 244 11.86 5.60 7.49
C ALA A 244 13.17 5.45 6.71
N PRO A 245 14.03 6.48 6.67
CA PRO A 245 15.33 6.38 6.04
C PRO A 245 16.24 5.46 6.86
N ARG A 246 17.21 4.86 6.18
CA ARG A 246 18.31 4.16 6.81
C ARG A 246 19.48 5.15 6.99
N MET A 247 19.86 5.41 8.23
CA MET A 247 21.02 6.26 8.50
C MET A 247 22.28 5.52 8.06
N GLU A 248 23.03 6.11 7.15
CA GLU A 248 24.37 5.62 6.80
C GLU A 248 25.34 5.96 7.93
N GLN A 249 26.06 4.96 8.41
CA GLN A 249 27.14 5.13 9.38
C GLN A 249 28.44 5.53 8.68
#